data_698cf919029731b077c8785d3f322ab2
#
_entry.id   698cf919029731b077c8785d3f322ab2
#
_cell.length_a   1.000
_cell.length_b   1.000
_cell.length_c   1.000
_cell.angle_alpha   90.00
_cell.angle_beta   90.00
_cell.angle_gamma   90.00
#
_symmetry.space_group_name_H-M   'P 1'
#
loop_
_entity.id
_entity.type
_entity.pdbx_description
1 polymer ?
#
loop_
_entity_poly.entity_id
_entity_poly.type
_entity_poly.pdbx_seq_one_letter_code
_entity_poly.pdbx_strand_id
1 'polypeptide(L)'
;MKHRGKRKLRRWAVVSIAIAAAVIIALCIISHFTLRLTLRGDPHVFQQVNETYIDPGADAVLTNRILPFLHQKAEVKTSGTVNVNEKGLYTIQYEAGKGRYHKRAERIVEVRDYHTPEITLTSNPDAYTPYNHAYQEEGYSATDAVDGDLTGSVSVTTDGQYMKYTVKNSADNYVVAVRRIIYDDREAPVLSFGDGGDDSDVTVFAGTTYDPGVTALDDSEDDVTDKIVTDGSVDTSTPGDYSVTYTVSDSYGHSTAITRTVHVIPVPQNHSGREDAKTIYLTFDDGPSDNTRRLLDILDQYNVKATFFTTGRGDDSLIGEEYRRGHAVAVHTETHNYSQIYASTDAYWADFNRQNARIFQQTGSYASLMRFPGGSSNTVSANYCSGIMSTLTQQASAKGLHYFDWNVSSGDAGNIDSADQVFDNITNGISSVSARGYPAVVLQHDTKSFSVDAVSRVIEWGLANGYHFEKLGSNSFTAHHHINN
;
A
#
# COMPACT_ATOMS: atom_id res chain seq x y z
N MET A 1 -5.45 50.88 -128.53
CA MET A 1 -4.54 50.27 -127.51
C MET A 1 -4.44 51.00 -126.17
N LYS A 2 -5.45 51.76 -125.70
CA LYS A 2 -5.37 52.54 -124.38
C LYS A 2 -6.26 52.04 -123.25
N HIS A 3 -7.01 50.96 -123.39
CA HIS A 3 -7.96 50.48 -122.30
C HIS A 3 -7.42 49.26 -121.49
N ARG A 4 -6.36 48.57 -121.86
CA ARG A 4 -5.83 47.41 -121.07
C ARG A 4 -4.84 47.80 -119.93
N GLY A 5 -4.19 48.97 -120.06
CA GLY A 5 -3.23 49.43 -119.03
C GLY A 5 -3.89 49.92 -117.73
N LYS A 6 -5.03 50.60 -117.82
CA LYS A 6 -5.73 51.15 -116.66
C LYS A 6 -6.37 50.07 -115.74
N ARG A 7 -6.77 48.88 -116.22
CA ARG A 7 -7.30 47.75 -115.45
C ARG A 7 -6.22 47.01 -114.67
N LYS A 8 -4.99 46.92 -115.23
CA LYS A 8 -3.85 46.25 -114.49
C LYS A 8 -3.40 47.18 -113.34
N LEU A 9 -3.24 48.47 -113.55
CA LEU A 9 -2.88 49.46 -112.49
C LEU A 9 -3.87 49.48 -111.32
N ARG A 10 -5.19 49.47 -111.60
CA ARG A 10 -6.19 49.39 -110.59
C ARG A 10 -6.17 48.06 -109.83
N ARG A 11 -5.86 46.91 -110.50
CA ARG A 11 -5.76 45.66 -109.77
C ARG A 11 -4.52 45.61 -108.89
N TRP A 12 -3.40 46.14 -109.28
CA TRP A 12 -2.18 46.27 -108.45
C TRP A 12 -2.40 47.22 -107.28
N ALA A 13 -3.07 48.33 -107.51
CA ALA A 13 -3.43 49.26 -106.41
C ALA A 13 -4.39 48.64 -105.38
N VAL A 14 -5.37 47.88 -105.87
CA VAL A 14 -6.29 47.15 -104.93
C VAL A 14 -5.57 46.06 -104.17
N VAL A 15 -4.65 45.32 -104.80
CA VAL A 15 -3.83 44.28 -104.15
C VAL A 15 -2.84 44.90 -103.15
N SER A 16 -2.23 46.06 -103.53
CA SER A 16 -1.35 46.76 -102.55
C SER A 16 -2.08 47.36 -101.42
N ILE A 17 -3.28 47.88 -101.59
CA ILE A 17 -4.14 48.34 -100.44
C ILE A 17 -4.59 47.17 -99.59
N ALA A 18 -4.95 46.05 -100.22
CA ALA A 18 -5.34 44.85 -99.42
C ALA A 18 -4.17 44.31 -98.62
N ILE A 19 -2.94 44.29 -99.20
CA ILE A 19 -1.74 43.89 -98.48
C ILE A 19 -1.39 44.83 -97.34
N ALA A 20 -1.50 46.20 -97.61
CA ALA A 20 -1.27 47.20 -96.56
C ALA A 20 -2.28 47.09 -95.46
N ALA A 21 -3.55 46.86 -95.77
CA ALA A 21 -4.61 46.64 -94.80
C ALA A 21 -4.36 45.35 -93.99
N ALA A 22 -3.95 44.27 -94.65
CA ALA A 22 -3.62 43.03 -93.96
C ALA A 22 -2.40 43.17 -93.00
N VAL A 23 -1.36 43.93 -93.45
CA VAL A 23 -0.19 44.23 -92.59
C VAL A 23 -0.59 45.15 -91.44
N ILE A 24 -1.44 46.14 -91.63
CA ILE A 24 -1.94 46.97 -90.54
C ILE A 24 -2.77 46.17 -89.56
N ILE A 25 -3.67 45.34 -90.08
CA ILE A 25 -4.43 44.40 -89.22
C ILE A 25 -3.52 43.47 -88.48
N ALA A 26 -2.51 42.91 -89.12
CA ALA A 26 -1.54 42.04 -88.46
C ALA A 26 -0.74 42.79 -87.36
N LEU A 27 -0.32 44.05 -87.68
CA LEU A 27 0.38 44.90 -86.72
C LEU A 27 -0.52 45.28 -85.54
N CYS A 28 -1.80 45.55 -85.80
CA CYS A 28 -2.79 45.81 -84.77
C CYS A 28 -2.96 44.55 -83.86
N ILE A 29 -3.10 43.40 -84.46
CA ILE A 29 -3.21 42.15 -83.70
C ILE A 29 -1.98 41.93 -82.82
N ILE A 30 -0.78 42.07 -83.38
CA ILE A 30 0.49 41.91 -82.68
C ILE A 30 0.71 42.94 -81.58
N SER A 31 0.21 44.20 -81.72
CA SER A 31 0.37 45.27 -80.74
C SER A 31 -0.60 45.18 -79.53
N HIS A 32 -1.64 44.38 -79.65
CA HIS A 32 -2.73 44.33 -78.66
C HIS A 32 -2.64 43.06 -77.70
N PHE A 33 -1.47 42.46 -77.52
CA PHE A 33 -1.26 41.41 -76.54
C PHE A 33 -1.12 42.03 -75.14
N THR A 34 -1.65 41.32 -74.11
CA THR A 34 -1.53 41.69 -72.71
C THR A 34 -1.11 40.44 -71.97
N LEU A 35 -0.04 40.56 -71.18
CA LEU A 35 0.38 39.50 -70.27
C LEU A 35 -0.41 39.66 -68.93
N ARG A 36 -1.08 38.59 -68.58
CA ARG A 36 -1.76 38.47 -67.26
C ARG A 36 -1.00 37.41 -66.47
N LEU A 37 -0.62 37.79 -65.27
CA LEU A 37 -0.05 36.91 -64.24
C LEU A 37 -1.05 36.80 -63.09
N THR A 38 -1.42 35.58 -62.74
CA THR A 38 -2.41 35.32 -61.71
C THR A 38 -1.84 34.29 -60.73
N LEU A 39 -1.86 34.63 -59.45
CA LEU A 39 -1.46 33.69 -58.42
C LEU A 39 -2.49 32.55 -58.31
N ARG A 40 -2.03 31.35 -58.04
CA ARG A 40 -2.90 30.25 -57.63
C ARG A 40 -3.09 30.35 -56.11
N GLY A 41 -4.33 30.45 -55.64
CA GLY A 41 -4.66 30.67 -54.22
C GLY A 41 -4.39 32.10 -53.78
N ASP A 42 -4.39 32.35 -52.49
CA ASP A 42 -4.35 33.66 -51.87
C ASP A 42 -2.98 34.35 -51.98
N PRO A 43 -2.94 35.68 -52.18
CA PRO A 43 -1.68 36.43 -52.17
C PRO A 43 -1.05 36.59 -50.80
N HIS A 44 -1.82 36.39 -49.73
CA HIS A 44 -1.33 36.32 -48.34
C HIS A 44 -1.72 34.96 -47.75
N VAL A 45 -0.75 34.20 -47.34
CA VAL A 45 -0.92 32.84 -46.80
C VAL A 45 -0.41 32.81 -45.38
N PHE A 46 -1.19 32.20 -44.50
CA PHE A 46 -0.78 31.89 -43.14
C PHE A 46 -0.20 30.49 -43.09
N GLN A 47 1.01 30.35 -42.56
CA GLN A 47 1.75 29.13 -42.48
C GLN A 47 2.11 28.83 -41.02
N GLN A 48 1.75 27.65 -40.53
CA GLN A 48 2.15 27.20 -39.21
C GLN A 48 3.68 26.97 -39.19
N VAL A 49 4.34 27.46 -38.16
CA VAL A 49 5.78 27.23 -37.93
C VAL A 49 6.07 25.73 -37.77
N ASN A 50 7.23 25.29 -38.27
CA ASN A 50 7.69 23.90 -38.32
C ASN A 50 6.86 22.95 -39.21
N GLU A 51 5.87 23.45 -39.95
CA GLU A 51 5.14 22.66 -40.93
C GLU A 51 5.60 22.94 -42.35
N THR A 52 5.54 21.94 -43.21
CA THR A 52 5.99 22.05 -44.59
C THR A 52 5.09 23.04 -45.38
N TYR A 53 5.69 24.08 -45.94
CA TYR A 53 5.03 24.97 -46.89
C TYR A 53 5.14 24.48 -48.33
N ILE A 54 4.03 24.43 -49.04
CA ILE A 54 3.97 24.08 -50.45
C ILE A 54 3.39 25.31 -51.22
N ASP A 55 4.24 25.91 -52.04
CA ASP A 55 3.79 27.05 -52.86
C ASP A 55 2.86 26.58 -54.00
N PRO A 56 1.60 27.10 -54.07
CA PRO A 56 0.69 26.76 -55.17
C PRO A 56 1.13 27.32 -56.54
N GLY A 57 2.06 28.29 -56.56
CA GLY A 57 2.57 28.89 -57.77
C GLY A 57 1.69 29.94 -58.41
N ALA A 58 1.96 30.27 -59.69
CA ALA A 58 1.20 31.25 -60.46
C ALA A 58 1.08 30.83 -61.95
N ASP A 59 0.06 31.29 -62.59
CA ASP A 59 -0.17 31.11 -64.05
C ASP A 59 0.01 32.43 -64.81
N ALA A 60 0.69 32.35 -65.96
CA ALA A 60 0.84 33.51 -66.83
C ALA A 60 0.36 33.19 -68.24
N VAL A 61 -0.47 34.08 -68.75
CA VAL A 61 -1.04 33.95 -70.12
C VAL A 61 -0.91 35.25 -70.85
N LEU A 62 -0.31 35.20 -72.02
CA LEU A 62 -0.30 36.32 -72.98
C LEU A 62 -1.49 36.14 -73.90
N THR A 63 -2.44 37.08 -73.83
CA THR A 63 -3.72 37.05 -74.56
C THR A 63 -3.85 38.26 -75.45
N ASN A 64 -4.29 38.07 -76.72
CA ASN A 64 -4.62 39.19 -77.58
C ASN A 64 -5.97 39.81 -77.21
N ARG A 65 -6.00 41.11 -77.01
CA ARG A 65 -7.21 41.86 -76.56
C ARG A 65 -8.29 41.88 -77.60
N ILE A 66 -7.93 41.79 -78.92
CA ILE A 66 -8.85 41.85 -80.04
C ILE A 66 -9.36 40.45 -80.39
N LEU A 67 -8.48 39.46 -80.34
CA LEU A 67 -8.76 38.09 -80.68
C LEU A 67 -8.41 37.19 -79.46
N PRO A 68 -9.29 37.08 -78.46
CA PRO A 68 -8.98 36.42 -77.20
C PRO A 68 -8.64 34.92 -77.32
N PHE A 69 -9.05 34.29 -78.43
CA PHE A 69 -8.67 32.87 -78.70
C PHE A 69 -7.17 32.73 -79.04
N LEU A 70 -6.48 33.86 -79.40
CA LEU A 70 -5.05 33.95 -79.57
C LEU A 70 -4.40 34.16 -78.20
N HIS A 71 -4.11 33.07 -77.49
CA HIS A 71 -3.41 33.07 -76.23
C HIS A 71 -2.25 32.07 -76.17
N GLN A 72 -1.24 32.38 -75.35
CA GLN A 72 -0.08 31.55 -75.16
C GLN A 72 0.29 31.56 -73.67
N LYS A 73 0.65 30.37 -73.13
CA LYS A 73 1.23 30.33 -71.79
C LYS A 73 2.60 31.01 -71.78
N ALA A 74 2.85 31.83 -70.80
CA ALA A 74 4.16 32.40 -70.54
C ALA A 74 4.81 31.65 -69.37
N GLU A 75 6.11 31.55 -69.43
CA GLU A 75 6.88 30.94 -68.32
C GLU A 75 6.83 31.88 -67.10
N VAL A 76 6.65 31.26 -65.92
CA VAL A 76 6.69 31.98 -64.66
C VAL A 76 7.96 31.53 -63.92
N LYS A 77 8.81 32.48 -63.61
CA LYS A 77 9.97 32.27 -62.73
C LYS A 77 9.54 32.64 -61.30
N THR A 78 9.83 31.72 -60.37
CA THR A 78 9.58 31.93 -58.95
C THR A 78 10.92 32.15 -58.26
N SER A 79 10.97 33.11 -57.35
CA SER A 79 12.13 33.40 -56.49
C SER A 79 11.69 33.75 -55.07
N GLY A 80 12.57 33.56 -54.13
CA GLY A 80 12.28 33.68 -52.70
C GLY A 80 12.17 32.27 -52.06
N THR A 81 12.41 32.20 -50.77
CA THR A 81 12.30 30.98 -49.97
C THR A 81 11.54 31.31 -48.68
N VAL A 82 10.76 30.36 -48.22
CA VAL A 82 10.10 30.42 -46.93
C VAL A 82 10.86 29.55 -45.96
N ASN A 83 11.39 30.15 -44.90
CA ASN A 83 11.95 29.40 -43.79
C ASN A 83 10.85 29.10 -42.79
N VAL A 84 10.30 27.88 -42.86
CA VAL A 84 9.18 27.48 -41.96
C VAL A 84 9.60 27.27 -40.52
N ASN A 85 10.89 27.19 -40.23
CA ASN A 85 11.40 27.01 -38.86
C ASN A 85 11.65 28.34 -38.13
N GLU A 86 11.40 29.47 -38.80
CA GLU A 86 11.61 30.79 -38.23
C GLU A 86 10.38 31.65 -38.46
N LYS A 87 9.83 32.22 -37.38
CA LYS A 87 8.66 33.12 -37.41
C LYS A 87 9.01 34.39 -38.18
N GLY A 88 8.15 34.80 -39.10
CA GLY A 88 8.38 36.03 -39.91
C GLY A 88 7.50 36.12 -41.13
N LEU A 89 7.71 37.22 -41.88
CA LEU A 89 7.05 37.49 -43.18
C LEU A 89 8.04 37.14 -44.30
N TYR A 90 7.68 36.21 -45.15
CA TYR A 90 8.46 35.77 -46.32
C TYR A 90 7.74 36.15 -47.57
N THR A 91 8.50 36.62 -48.56
CA THR A 91 7.95 37.02 -49.85
C THR A 91 8.44 36.08 -50.97
N ILE A 92 7.48 35.47 -51.67
CA ILE A 92 7.74 34.74 -52.89
C ILE A 92 7.39 35.67 -54.08
N GLN A 93 8.38 35.88 -54.94
CA GLN A 93 8.17 36.71 -56.12
C GLN A 93 7.97 35.82 -57.34
N TYR A 94 6.99 36.19 -58.15
CA TYR A 94 6.68 35.58 -59.44
C TYR A 94 6.93 36.58 -60.55
N GLU A 95 7.75 36.21 -61.52
CA GLU A 95 8.04 37.01 -62.67
C GLU A 95 7.69 36.25 -63.95
N ALA A 96 6.82 36.81 -64.77
CA ALA A 96 6.45 36.24 -66.04
C ALA A 96 6.86 37.20 -67.17
N GLY A 97 7.47 36.61 -68.19
CA GLY A 97 7.93 37.37 -69.36
C GLY A 97 7.74 36.59 -70.65
N LYS A 98 7.31 37.34 -71.73
CA LYS A 98 7.32 36.82 -73.08
C LYS A 98 7.57 37.95 -74.07
N GLY A 99 8.74 37.96 -74.69
CA GLY A 99 9.21 39.06 -75.50
C GLY A 99 9.29 40.39 -74.71
N ARG A 100 8.56 41.42 -75.17
CA ARG A 100 8.50 42.75 -74.52
C ARG A 100 7.51 42.86 -73.33
N TYR A 101 6.75 41.79 -73.08
CA TYR A 101 5.71 41.79 -72.03
C TYR A 101 6.26 41.17 -70.76
N HIS A 102 6.24 41.87 -69.63
CA HIS A 102 6.68 41.46 -68.33
C HIS A 102 5.62 41.78 -67.26
N LYS A 103 5.43 40.91 -66.29
CA LYS A 103 4.58 41.10 -65.14
C LYS A 103 5.23 40.50 -63.93
N ARG A 104 5.00 41.11 -62.77
CA ARG A 104 5.40 40.65 -61.45
C ARG A 104 4.20 40.53 -60.55
N ALA A 105 4.25 39.60 -59.66
CA ALA A 105 3.33 39.42 -58.55
C ALA A 105 4.10 38.88 -57.34
N GLU A 106 3.55 39.11 -56.17
CA GLU A 106 4.19 38.64 -54.91
C GLU A 106 3.15 37.91 -54.10
N ARG A 107 3.63 36.89 -53.35
CA ARG A 107 2.89 36.21 -52.29
C ARG A 107 3.63 36.45 -50.99
N ILE A 108 2.90 36.91 -49.97
CA ILE A 108 3.39 37.02 -48.62
C ILE A 108 2.98 35.75 -47.87
N VAL A 109 3.96 35.10 -47.23
CA VAL A 109 3.76 33.95 -46.37
C VAL A 109 4.13 34.37 -44.97
N GLU A 110 3.13 34.44 -44.10
CA GLU A 110 3.32 34.74 -42.68
C GLU A 110 3.50 33.44 -41.90
N VAL A 111 4.76 33.18 -41.50
CA VAL A 111 5.10 32.03 -40.67
C VAL A 111 5.03 32.43 -39.20
N ARG A 112 4.12 31.83 -38.47
CA ARG A 112 4.04 31.97 -37.02
C ARG A 112 3.32 30.79 -36.41
N ASP A 113 3.28 30.74 -35.07
CA ASP A 113 2.50 29.77 -34.37
C ASP A 113 1.03 30.25 -34.28
N TYR A 114 0.12 29.44 -34.83
CA TYR A 114 -1.32 29.63 -34.81
C TYR A 114 -2.04 28.64 -33.89
N HIS A 115 -1.28 27.64 -33.35
CA HIS A 115 -1.84 26.67 -32.43
C HIS A 115 -2.00 27.30 -31.05
N THR A 116 -3.05 26.92 -30.37
CA THR A 116 -3.23 27.23 -28.96
C THR A 116 -2.57 26.16 -28.12
N PRO A 117 -1.98 26.51 -26.97
CA PRO A 117 -1.54 25.50 -26.01
C PRO A 117 -2.70 24.62 -25.52
N GLU A 118 -2.38 23.49 -24.95
CA GLU A 118 -3.33 22.57 -24.32
C GLU A 118 -3.07 22.50 -22.81
N ILE A 119 -4.14 22.52 -22.01
CA ILE A 119 -4.09 22.26 -20.56
C ILE A 119 -4.82 20.97 -20.31
N THR A 120 -4.12 20.04 -19.61
CA THR A 120 -4.69 18.80 -19.10
C THR A 120 -4.78 18.89 -17.58
N LEU A 121 -5.97 18.77 -17.02
CA LEU A 121 -6.19 18.68 -15.59
C LEU A 121 -5.96 17.22 -15.18
N THR A 122 -5.18 17.00 -14.11
CA THR A 122 -5.05 15.69 -13.48
C THR A 122 -6.39 15.36 -12.84
N SER A 123 -6.85 14.12 -12.98
CA SER A 123 -8.17 13.69 -12.50
C SER A 123 -9.34 14.36 -13.26
N ASN A 124 -10.50 14.48 -12.62
CA ASN A 124 -11.73 14.98 -13.21
C ASN A 124 -11.75 16.52 -13.21
N PRO A 125 -12.42 17.19 -14.17
CA PRO A 125 -12.73 18.62 -14.10
C PRO A 125 -13.63 19.00 -12.91
N ASP A 126 -14.35 18.03 -12.29
CA ASP A 126 -15.05 18.20 -11.02
C ASP A 126 -14.20 17.61 -9.89
N ALA A 127 -13.73 18.44 -8.97
CA ALA A 127 -13.00 18.05 -7.78
C ALA A 127 -13.91 18.08 -6.56
N TYR A 128 -13.84 17.05 -5.72
CA TYR A 128 -14.63 16.95 -4.50
C TYR A 128 -13.76 17.27 -3.29
N THR A 129 -14.32 18.00 -2.36
CA THR A 129 -13.66 18.41 -1.12
C THR A 129 -14.68 18.32 0.01
N PRO A 130 -14.34 17.69 1.17
CA PRO A 130 -15.21 17.69 2.34
C PRO A 130 -15.54 19.09 2.79
N TYR A 131 -16.70 19.28 3.42
CA TYR A 131 -17.04 20.56 4.04
C TYR A 131 -16.00 20.95 5.09
N ASN A 132 -15.77 22.27 5.26
CA ASN A 132 -14.79 22.84 6.17
C ASN A 132 -13.32 22.56 5.85
N HIS A 133 -13.01 21.83 4.78
CA HIS A 133 -11.66 21.60 4.31
C HIS A 133 -11.31 22.48 3.11
N ALA A 134 -10.07 22.96 3.08
CA ALA A 134 -9.56 23.69 1.93
C ALA A 134 -9.30 22.73 0.77
N TYR A 135 -9.73 23.11 -0.42
CA TYR A 135 -9.41 22.35 -1.63
C TYR A 135 -7.89 22.17 -1.78
N GLN A 136 -7.48 20.96 -2.04
CA GLN A 136 -6.11 20.60 -2.38
C GLN A 136 -6.00 20.40 -3.90
N GLU A 137 -5.05 21.11 -4.54
CA GLU A 137 -4.85 21.03 -5.99
C GLU A 137 -4.40 19.62 -6.40
N GLU A 138 -5.18 18.98 -7.28
CA GLU A 138 -4.92 17.62 -7.77
C GLU A 138 -3.85 17.58 -8.87
N GLY A 139 -3.49 18.73 -9.41
CA GLY A 139 -2.47 18.89 -10.41
C GLY A 139 -3.02 19.18 -11.81
N TYR A 140 -2.13 19.67 -12.66
CA TYR A 140 -2.37 19.99 -14.06
C TYR A 140 -1.05 19.94 -14.83
N SER A 141 -1.15 19.89 -16.16
CA SER A 141 -0.03 20.08 -17.08
C SER A 141 -0.45 20.93 -18.25
N ALA A 142 0.50 21.63 -18.86
CA ALA A 142 0.25 22.41 -20.06
C ALA A 142 1.36 22.18 -21.07
N THR A 143 0.97 22.02 -22.34
CA THR A 143 1.91 21.78 -23.44
C THR A 143 1.53 22.61 -24.68
N ASP A 144 2.53 22.94 -25.47
CA ASP A 144 2.38 23.58 -26.77
C ASP A 144 3.24 22.89 -27.81
N ALA A 145 2.76 22.79 -29.03
CA ALA A 145 3.46 22.07 -30.09
C ALA A 145 4.79 22.74 -30.50
N VAL A 146 4.93 24.04 -30.24
CA VAL A 146 6.12 24.83 -30.61
C VAL A 146 6.97 25.16 -29.39
N ASP A 147 6.34 25.56 -28.29
CA ASP A 147 7.03 26.03 -27.09
C ASP A 147 7.30 24.91 -26.08
N GLY A 148 6.73 23.70 -26.30
CA GLY A 148 6.96 22.54 -25.45
C GLY A 148 6.17 22.59 -24.14
N ASP A 149 6.83 22.27 -23.01
CA ASP A 149 6.20 22.27 -21.68
C ASP A 149 5.99 23.68 -21.15
N LEU A 150 4.73 24.05 -20.94
CA LEU A 150 4.29 25.33 -20.40
C LEU A 150 3.68 25.20 -18.99
N THR A 151 3.79 24.05 -18.34
CA THR A 151 3.18 23.79 -17.02
C THR A 151 3.55 24.85 -15.98
N GLY A 152 4.82 25.25 -15.95
CA GLY A 152 5.30 26.32 -15.05
C GLY A 152 4.80 27.73 -15.36
N SER A 153 4.18 27.94 -16.52
CA SER A 153 3.64 29.23 -16.99
C SER A 153 2.13 29.34 -16.80
N VAL A 154 1.48 28.31 -16.26
CA VAL A 154 0.04 28.34 -16.00
C VAL A 154 -0.26 29.29 -14.86
N SER A 155 -1.14 30.24 -15.11
CA SER A 155 -1.71 31.10 -14.08
C SER A 155 -3.01 30.49 -13.56
N VAL A 156 -3.06 30.26 -12.24
CA VAL A 156 -4.24 29.70 -11.57
C VAL A 156 -4.93 30.80 -10.77
N THR A 157 -6.24 30.96 -10.96
CA THR A 157 -7.06 31.92 -10.22
C THR A 157 -8.35 31.28 -9.76
N THR A 158 -8.86 31.69 -8.60
CA THR A 158 -10.11 31.19 -8.03
C THR A 158 -11.23 32.19 -8.28
N ASP A 159 -12.39 31.69 -8.67
CA ASP A 159 -13.62 32.46 -8.86
C ASP A 159 -14.82 31.69 -8.30
N GLY A 160 -15.13 31.91 -7.01
CA GLY A 160 -16.10 31.11 -6.27
C GLY A 160 -15.69 29.64 -6.18
N GLN A 161 -16.51 28.75 -6.72
CA GLN A 161 -16.26 27.31 -6.77
C GLN A 161 -15.46 26.86 -8.00
N TYR A 162 -14.86 27.80 -8.75
CA TYR A 162 -14.14 27.49 -9.97
C TYR A 162 -12.67 27.86 -9.86
N MET A 163 -11.81 26.93 -10.20
CA MET A 163 -10.39 27.17 -10.44
C MET A 163 -10.19 27.34 -11.94
N LYS A 164 -9.65 28.50 -12.35
CA LYS A 164 -9.35 28.81 -13.75
C LYS A 164 -7.85 28.73 -13.99
N TYR A 165 -7.46 27.88 -14.91
CA TYR A 165 -6.10 27.67 -15.35
C TYR A 165 -5.92 28.32 -16.70
N THR A 166 -5.02 29.27 -16.79
CA THR A 166 -4.78 30.03 -18.05
C THR A 166 -3.31 29.91 -18.41
N VAL A 167 -3.03 29.56 -19.63
CA VAL A 167 -1.68 29.56 -20.20
C VAL A 167 -1.64 30.21 -21.54
N LYS A 168 -0.54 30.89 -21.86
CA LYS A 168 -0.24 31.49 -23.17
C LYS A 168 1.05 30.92 -23.71
N ASN A 169 1.10 30.72 -25.03
CA ASN A 169 2.36 30.42 -25.71
C ASN A 169 3.11 31.71 -26.10
N SER A 170 4.30 31.57 -26.66
CA SER A 170 5.14 32.72 -27.10
C SER A 170 4.53 33.55 -28.23
N ALA A 171 3.48 33.08 -28.88
CA ALA A 171 2.72 33.79 -29.92
C ALA A 171 1.45 34.48 -29.39
N ASP A 172 1.27 34.55 -28.06
CA ASP A 172 0.10 35.07 -27.35
C ASP A 172 -1.21 34.27 -27.58
N ASN A 173 -1.15 33.11 -28.22
CA ASN A 173 -2.30 32.21 -28.22
C ASN A 173 -2.50 31.64 -26.82
N TYR A 174 -3.74 31.53 -26.36
CA TYR A 174 -4.04 31.13 -25.01
C TYR A 174 -5.19 30.12 -24.93
N VAL A 175 -5.22 29.39 -23.86
CA VAL A 175 -6.30 28.48 -23.49
C VAL A 175 -6.66 28.66 -22.02
N VAL A 176 -7.89 28.37 -21.67
CA VAL A 176 -8.41 28.38 -20.32
C VAL A 176 -9.07 27.04 -20.08
N ALA A 177 -8.60 26.33 -19.02
CA ALA A 177 -9.29 25.17 -18.44
C ALA A 177 -9.95 25.60 -17.13
N VAL A 178 -11.02 24.92 -16.74
CA VAL A 178 -11.76 25.22 -15.52
C VAL A 178 -12.01 23.91 -14.77
N ARG A 179 -11.70 23.90 -13.46
CA ARG A 179 -12.07 22.85 -12.52
C ARG A 179 -13.15 23.40 -11.58
N ARG A 180 -14.23 22.65 -11.40
CA ARG A 180 -15.26 22.98 -10.43
C ARG A 180 -14.97 22.30 -9.11
N ILE A 181 -14.91 23.05 -8.02
CA ILE A 181 -14.79 22.51 -6.66
C ILE A 181 -16.20 22.26 -6.13
N ILE A 182 -16.46 21.03 -5.78
CA ILE A 182 -17.73 20.60 -5.19
C ILE A 182 -17.45 20.27 -3.73
N TYR A 183 -18.00 21.09 -2.83
CA TYR A 183 -18.01 20.79 -1.39
C TYR A 183 -19.17 19.83 -1.15
N ASP A 184 -18.85 18.63 -0.70
CA ASP A 184 -19.81 17.55 -0.52
C ASP A 184 -19.28 16.57 0.54
N ASP A 185 -20.16 15.97 1.28
CA ASP A 185 -19.83 14.89 2.18
C ASP A 185 -20.19 13.56 1.49
N ARG A 186 -19.26 12.62 1.42
CA ARG A 186 -19.42 11.35 0.73
C ARG A 186 -18.95 10.14 1.51
N GLU A 187 -18.26 10.39 2.57
CA GLU A 187 -17.69 9.35 3.41
C GLU A 187 -18.53 9.21 4.69
N ALA A 188 -18.49 8.04 5.27
CA ALA A 188 -19.11 7.81 6.56
C ALA A 188 -18.08 8.01 7.67
N PRO A 189 -18.48 8.46 8.86
CA PRO A 189 -17.56 8.60 9.99
C PRO A 189 -16.78 7.32 10.31
N VAL A 190 -15.54 7.45 10.73
CA VAL A 190 -14.65 6.35 11.11
C VAL A 190 -14.69 6.20 12.64
N LEU A 191 -15.13 5.04 13.10
CA LEU A 191 -15.12 4.66 14.51
C LEU A 191 -13.79 3.99 14.87
N SER A 192 -13.23 4.32 16.04
CA SER A 192 -12.01 3.73 16.57
C SER A 192 -12.12 3.46 18.05
N PHE A 193 -11.55 2.34 18.53
CA PHE A 193 -11.42 2.07 19.95
C PHE A 193 -10.20 2.77 20.53
N GLY A 194 -10.37 3.45 21.66
CA GLY A 194 -9.30 4.22 22.32
C GLY A 194 -8.23 3.37 23.01
N ASP A 195 -8.46 2.06 23.17
CA ASP A 195 -7.50 1.11 23.70
C ASP A 195 -6.43 0.68 22.66
N GLY A 196 -6.51 1.20 21.43
CA GLY A 196 -5.55 0.97 20.34
C GLY A 196 -5.67 -0.39 19.68
N GLY A 197 -6.70 -1.18 20.00
CA GLY A 197 -6.99 -2.47 19.38
C GLY A 197 -8.09 -2.36 18.33
N ASP A 198 -7.87 -2.93 17.15
CA ASP A 198 -8.93 -3.20 16.16
C ASP A 198 -9.67 -4.51 16.47
N ASP A 199 -9.40 -5.11 17.64
CA ASP A 199 -9.94 -6.42 17.97
C ASP A 199 -11.44 -6.35 18.26
N SER A 200 -12.20 -7.14 17.52
CA SER A 200 -13.64 -7.34 17.75
C SER A 200 -13.94 -8.03 19.07
N ASP A 201 -12.92 -8.65 19.69
CA ASP A 201 -13.01 -9.41 20.95
C ASP A 201 -12.01 -8.89 21.98
N VAL A 202 -12.43 -8.68 23.19
CA VAL A 202 -11.60 -8.27 24.32
C VAL A 202 -11.94 -9.06 25.57
N THR A 203 -10.94 -9.45 26.36
CA THR A 203 -11.12 -10.16 27.63
C THR A 203 -10.86 -9.23 28.80
N VAL A 204 -11.77 -9.18 29.77
CA VAL A 204 -11.65 -8.42 31.02
C VAL A 204 -11.96 -9.28 32.23
N PHE A 205 -11.36 -8.97 33.38
CA PHE A 205 -11.70 -9.67 34.65
C PHE A 205 -13.01 -9.15 35.24
N ALA A 206 -13.75 -10.05 35.87
CA ALA A 206 -14.92 -9.69 36.60
C ALA A 206 -14.60 -8.65 37.71
N GLY A 207 -15.44 -7.60 37.80
CA GLY A 207 -15.25 -6.51 38.75
C GLY A 207 -14.31 -5.40 38.30
N THR A 208 -13.73 -5.45 37.10
CA THR A 208 -12.97 -4.35 36.53
C THR A 208 -13.91 -3.33 35.86
N THR A 209 -13.42 -2.09 35.71
CA THR A 209 -14.14 -1.09 34.90
C THR A 209 -13.78 -1.34 33.43
N TYR A 210 -14.79 -1.39 32.58
CA TYR A 210 -14.62 -1.48 31.13
C TYR A 210 -15.09 -0.19 30.46
N ASP A 211 -14.16 0.49 29.79
CA ASP A 211 -14.46 1.66 28.95
C ASP A 211 -13.52 1.59 27.73
N PRO A 212 -14.05 1.30 26.54
CA PRO A 212 -13.23 1.21 25.32
C PRO A 212 -12.78 2.57 24.79
N GLY A 213 -13.30 3.69 25.31
CA GLY A 213 -12.95 5.03 24.86
C GLY A 213 -13.21 5.25 23.38
N VAL A 214 -14.39 4.82 22.87
CA VAL A 214 -14.69 4.88 21.43
C VAL A 214 -14.74 6.33 20.96
N THR A 215 -14.04 6.61 19.85
CA THR A 215 -14.06 7.92 19.18
C THR A 215 -14.55 7.77 17.75
N ALA A 216 -15.11 8.86 17.21
CA ALA A 216 -15.58 8.93 15.83
C ALA A 216 -15.08 10.21 15.18
N LEU A 217 -14.41 10.05 14.04
CA LEU A 217 -13.91 11.15 13.22
C LEU A 217 -14.56 11.10 11.84
N ASP A 218 -14.97 12.24 11.36
CA ASP A 218 -15.58 12.43 10.06
C ASP A 218 -14.73 13.38 9.21
N ASP A 219 -14.72 13.19 7.91
CA ASP A 219 -13.93 14.02 7.01
C ASP A 219 -14.53 15.39 6.75
N SER A 220 -15.84 15.57 7.01
CA SER A 220 -16.56 16.82 6.80
C SER A 220 -16.94 17.55 8.10
N GLU A 221 -17.08 16.83 9.20
CA GLU A 221 -17.54 17.35 10.49
C GLU A 221 -16.48 17.29 11.61
N ASP A 222 -15.29 16.76 11.32
CA ASP A 222 -14.18 16.53 12.26
C ASP A 222 -14.54 15.50 13.37
N ASP A 223 -14.64 15.93 14.62
CA ASP A 223 -14.94 15.05 15.76
C ASP A 223 -16.46 14.94 15.97
N VAL A 224 -17.00 13.75 15.72
CA VAL A 224 -18.41 13.40 15.89
C VAL A 224 -18.62 12.36 17.01
N THR A 225 -17.66 12.24 17.92
CA THR A 225 -17.68 11.29 19.04
C THR A 225 -18.93 11.43 19.91
N ASP A 226 -19.44 12.63 20.10
CA ASP A 226 -20.65 12.92 20.85
C ASP A 226 -21.95 12.40 20.21
N LYS A 227 -21.89 12.05 18.91
CA LYS A 227 -23.02 11.46 18.18
C LYS A 227 -23.07 9.93 18.25
N ILE A 228 -22.10 9.28 18.93
CA ILE A 228 -22.07 7.83 19.03
C ILE A 228 -23.28 7.33 19.84
N VAL A 229 -24.01 6.40 19.26
CA VAL A 229 -25.09 5.66 19.92
C VAL A 229 -24.58 4.27 20.25
N THR A 230 -24.68 3.89 21.54
CA THR A 230 -24.27 2.58 22.03
C THR A 230 -25.51 1.70 22.23
N ASP A 231 -25.49 0.51 21.63
CA ASP A 231 -26.46 -0.55 21.84
C ASP A 231 -25.80 -1.74 22.54
N GLY A 232 -26.39 -2.19 23.64
CA GLY A 232 -25.79 -3.17 24.53
C GLY A 232 -25.04 -2.53 25.70
N SER A 233 -24.64 -3.36 26.63
CA SER A 233 -23.83 -2.96 27.80
C SER A 233 -23.02 -4.15 28.32
N VAL A 234 -21.91 -3.88 28.99
CA VAL A 234 -21.07 -4.89 29.62
C VAL A 234 -21.36 -4.87 31.13
N ASP A 235 -21.90 -5.97 31.68
CA ASP A 235 -21.91 -6.21 33.10
C ASP A 235 -20.63 -6.90 33.54
N THR A 236 -19.64 -6.11 33.93
CA THR A 236 -18.36 -6.65 34.38
C THR A 236 -18.45 -7.35 35.74
N SER A 237 -19.55 -7.29 36.45
CA SER A 237 -19.72 -8.02 37.72
C SER A 237 -20.04 -9.51 37.52
N THR A 238 -20.54 -9.86 36.35
CA THR A 238 -21.01 -11.22 36.02
C THR A 238 -20.18 -11.80 34.87
N PRO A 239 -19.47 -12.92 35.07
CA PRO A 239 -18.78 -13.61 34.00
C PRO A 239 -19.73 -14.02 32.86
N GLY A 240 -19.32 -13.77 31.61
CA GLY A 240 -20.10 -14.08 30.41
C GLY A 240 -19.61 -13.26 29.21
N ASP A 241 -20.24 -13.49 28.08
CA ASP A 241 -19.95 -12.78 26.83
C ASP A 241 -20.98 -11.67 26.60
N TYR A 242 -20.49 -10.46 26.38
CA TYR A 242 -21.30 -9.28 26.17
C TYR A 242 -20.98 -8.69 24.79
N SER A 243 -22.03 -8.40 24.01
CA SER A 243 -21.86 -7.73 22.72
C SER A 243 -22.32 -6.29 22.83
N VAL A 244 -21.45 -5.35 22.42
CA VAL A 244 -21.76 -3.92 22.39
C VAL A 244 -21.52 -3.39 20.99
N THR A 245 -22.53 -2.72 20.44
CA THR A 245 -22.47 -2.09 19.12
C THR A 245 -22.45 -0.57 19.26
N TYR A 246 -21.50 0.07 18.62
CA TYR A 246 -21.35 1.52 18.54
C TYR A 246 -21.71 1.95 17.12
N THR A 247 -22.65 2.88 17.00
CA THR A 247 -23.11 3.41 15.72
C THR A 247 -22.97 4.92 15.76
N VAL A 248 -22.47 5.50 14.70
CA VAL A 248 -22.39 6.95 14.50
C VAL A 248 -22.96 7.31 13.15
N SER A 249 -23.60 8.47 13.06
CA SER A 249 -24.07 9.06 11.80
C SER A 249 -23.65 10.53 11.74
N ASP A 250 -23.19 10.95 10.57
CA ASP A 250 -22.97 12.35 10.27
C ASP A 250 -24.30 13.12 10.07
N SER A 251 -24.20 14.41 9.80
CA SER A 251 -25.37 15.26 9.51
C SER A 251 -25.90 15.11 8.07
N TYR A 252 -25.17 14.38 7.22
CA TYR A 252 -25.49 14.17 5.81
C TYR A 252 -26.17 12.83 5.55
N GLY A 253 -26.15 11.92 6.52
CA GLY A 253 -26.89 10.67 6.49
C GLY A 253 -26.03 9.43 6.26
N HIS A 254 -24.70 9.56 6.28
CA HIS A 254 -23.80 8.41 6.23
C HIS A 254 -23.63 7.85 7.63
N SER A 255 -23.44 6.55 7.75
CA SER A 255 -23.39 5.88 9.04
C SER A 255 -22.38 4.73 9.04
N THR A 256 -21.69 4.57 10.15
CA THR A 256 -20.81 3.46 10.42
C THR A 256 -21.19 2.81 11.74
N ALA A 257 -21.02 1.48 11.83
CA ALA A 257 -21.20 0.73 13.06
C ALA A 257 -20.05 -0.27 13.24
N ILE A 258 -19.57 -0.37 14.49
CA ILE A 258 -18.63 -1.41 14.91
C ILE A 258 -19.20 -2.14 16.10
N THR A 259 -18.90 -3.44 16.20
CA THR A 259 -19.35 -4.27 17.32
C THR A 259 -18.15 -4.91 17.98
N ARG A 260 -18.14 -4.92 19.32
CA ARG A 260 -17.12 -5.62 20.10
C ARG A 260 -17.77 -6.62 21.03
N THR A 261 -17.21 -7.83 21.09
CA THR A 261 -17.52 -8.84 22.09
C THR A 261 -16.58 -8.69 23.28
N VAL A 262 -17.14 -8.56 24.47
CA VAL A 262 -16.38 -8.45 25.73
C VAL A 262 -16.58 -9.72 26.53
N HIS A 263 -15.50 -10.49 26.70
CA HIS A 263 -15.48 -11.71 27.49
C HIS A 263 -15.15 -11.35 28.94
N VAL A 264 -16.14 -11.32 29.82
CA VAL A 264 -15.93 -11.13 31.26
C VAL A 264 -15.60 -12.49 31.87
N ILE A 265 -14.35 -12.65 32.33
CA ILE A 265 -13.88 -13.90 32.94
C ILE A 265 -13.74 -13.75 34.45
N PRO A 266 -13.88 -14.84 35.23
CA PRO A 266 -13.68 -14.80 36.66
C PRO A 266 -12.29 -14.31 37.05
N VAL A 267 -12.17 -13.51 38.10
CA VAL A 267 -10.84 -13.20 38.68
C VAL A 267 -10.23 -14.49 39.20
N PRO A 268 -8.98 -14.83 38.81
CA PRO A 268 -8.30 -15.98 39.39
C PRO A 268 -8.26 -15.90 40.90
N GLN A 269 -8.90 -16.85 41.56
CA GLN A 269 -8.84 -16.92 43.04
C GLN A 269 -7.48 -17.56 43.41
N ASN A 270 -6.73 -16.87 44.26
CA ASN A 270 -5.60 -17.54 44.93
C ASN A 270 -6.19 -18.65 45.78
N HIS A 271 -6.08 -19.88 45.30
CA HIS A 271 -6.62 -21.05 45.98
C HIS A 271 -5.72 -21.37 47.16
N SER A 272 -6.17 -21.02 48.38
CA SER A 272 -5.48 -21.34 49.64
C SER A 272 -5.85 -22.74 50.15
N GLY A 273 -6.50 -23.54 49.29
CA GLY A 273 -7.01 -24.87 49.65
C GLY A 273 -6.12 -25.99 49.22
N ARG A 274 -6.53 -27.22 49.58
CA ARG A 274 -5.90 -28.45 49.10
C ARG A 274 -6.09 -28.58 47.58
N GLU A 275 -5.04 -28.96 46.87
CA GLU A 275 -5.13 -29.29 45.44
C GLU A 275 -6.27 -30.23 45.12
N ASP A 276 -6.97 -29.96 44.04
CA ASP A 276 -8.08 -30.78 43.56
C ASP A 276 -8.00 -31.01 42.05
N ALA A 277 -8.99 -31.69 41.50
CA ALA A 277 -9.07 -32.02 40.09
C ALA A 277 -9.28 -30.79 39.17
N LYS A 278 -9.51 -29.59 39.72
CA LYS A 278 -9.62 -28.34 39.02
C LYS A 278 -8.34 -27.49 39.04
N THR A 279 -7.26 -28.02 39.61
CA THR A 279 -5.94 -27.38 39.65
C THR A 279 -5.20 -27.61 38.32
N ILE A 280 -4.69 -26.56 37.70
CA ILE A 280 -3.84 -26.59 36.51
C ILE A 280 -2.48 -26.01 36.87
N TYR A 281 -1.43 -26.75 36.59
CA TYR A 281 -0.05 -26.29 36.60
C TYR A 281 0.45 -26.11 35.16
N LEU A 282 0.58 -24.88 34.71
CA LEU A 282 1.26 -24.58 33.44
C LEU A 282 2.76 -24.68 33.67
N THR A 283 3.45 -25.52 32.91
CA THR A 283 4.90 -25.70 33.03
C THR A 283 5.56 -25.56 31.67
N PHE A 284 6.69 -24.85 31.65
CA PHE A 284 7.44 -24.54 30.45
C PHE A 284 8.88 -25.05 30.58
N ASP A 285 9.32 -25.87 29.62
CA ASP A 285 10.64 -26.47 29.57
C ASP A 285 11.52 -25.74 28.54
N ASP A 286 12.85 -25.95 28.65
CA ASP A 286 13.91 -25.54 27.70
C ASP A 286 14.23 -24.02 27.65
N GLY A 287 13.48 -23.18 28.32
CA GLY A 287 13.75 -21.77 28.40
C GLY A 287 14.99 -21.38 29.23
N PRO A 288 15.32 -20.09 29.34
CA PRO A 288 14.66 -18.95 28.68
C PRO A 288 14.87 -18.88 27.16
N SER A 289 13.95 -18.24 26.48
CA SER A 289 13.98 -18.01 25.03
C SER A 289 13.56 -16.58 24.66
N ASP A 290 13.60 -16.25 23.38
CA ASP A 290 13.08 -14.96 22.87
C ASP A 290 11.57 -14.77 23.12
N ASN A 291 10.83 -15.84 23.36
CA ASN A 291 9.40 -15.77 23.65
C ASN A 291 9.09 -15.66 25.15
N THR A 292 10.07 -15.89 26.05
CA THR A 292 9.84 -15.94 27.52
C THR A 292 9.23 -14.64 28.03
N ARG A 293 9.72 -13.47 27.58
CA ARG A 293 9.18 -12.19 28.06
C ARG A 293 7.71 -12.01 27.66
N ARG A 294 7.36 -12.34 26.42
CA ARG A 294 5.97 -12.31 25.95
C ARG A 294 5.08 -13.28 26.73
N LEU A 295 5.59 -14.48 27.03
CA LEU A 295 4.87 -15.43 27.87
C LEU A 295 4.64 -14.89 29.28
N LEU A 296 5.64 -14.26 29.89
CA LEU A 296 5.51 -13.62 31.21
C LEU A 296 4.47 -12.51 31.21
N ASP A 297 4.42 -11.70 30.14
CA ASP A 297 3.43 -10.64 29.99
C ASP A 297 2.01 -11.20 29.87
N ILE A 298 1.83 -12.31 29.13
CA ILE A 298 0.54 -13.03 29.07
C ILE A 298 0.16 -13.55 30.46
N LEU A 299 1.07 -14.21 31.16
CA LEU A 299 0.77 -14.75 32.50
C LEU A 299 0.42 -13.65 33.52
N ASP A 300 1.07 -12.50 33.44
CA ASP A 300 0.76 -11.35 34.29
C ASP A 300 -0.60 -10.73 33.95
N GLN A 301 -0.95 -10.64 32.67
CA GLN A 301 -2.27 -10.15 32.22
C GLN A 301 -3.42 -10.91 32.89
N TYR A 302 -3.27 -12.22 33.06
CA TYR A 302 -4.28 -13.06 33.71
C TYR A 302 -4.01 -13.31 35.21
N ASN A 303 -2.98 -12.68 35.80
CA ASN A 303 -2.52 -12.94 37.18
C ASN A 303 -2.29 -14.44 37.48
N VAL A 304 -1.88 -15.21 36.48
CA VAL A 304 -1.58 -16.64 36.58
C VAL A 304 -0.10 -16.84 36.87
N LYS A 305 0.23 -17.76 37.76
CA LYS A 305 1.62 -18.17 38.03
C LYS A 305 1.88 -19.55 37.45
N ALA A 306 3.06 -19.71 36.86
CA ALA A 306 3.51 -20.93 36.18
C ALA A 306 4.85 -21.44 36.76
N THR A 307 5.34 -22.53 36.21
CA THR A 307 6.66 -23.11 36.59
C THR A 307 7.52 -23.20 35.34
N PHE A 308 8.73 -22.69 35.42
CA PHE A 308 9.72 -22.70 34.36
C PHE A 308 10.85 -23.68 34.71
N PHE A 309 11.03 -24.73 33.92
CA PHE A 309 12.15 -25.65 34.01
C PHE A 309 13.24 -25.17 33.07
N THR A 310 14.20 -24.41 33.62
CA THR A 310 15.17 -23.65 32.86
C THR A 310 16.42 -24.42 32.50
N THR A 311 17.02 -24.05 31.38
CA THR A 311 18.31 -24.57 30.90
C THR A 311 19.36 -23.44 30.84
N GLY A 312 20.59 -23.77 30.46
CA GLY A 312 21.67 -22.81 30.24
C GLY A 312 21.56 -22.06 28.91
N ARG A 313 20.43 -22.09 28.26
CA ARG A 313 20.15 -21.38 27.00
C ARG A 313 19.56 -20.01 27.27
N GLY A 314 19.68 -19.10 26.29
CA GLY A 314 19.10 -17.79 26.36
C GLY A 314 19.74 -16.82 27.36
N ASP A 315 18.98 -15.80 27.74
CA ASP A 315 19.43 -14.75 28.65
C ASP A 315 19.07 -15.08 30.10
N ASP A 316 20.09 -15.29 30.91
CA ASP A 316 19.93 -15.62 32.36
C ASP A 316 19.10 -14.54 33.11
N SER A 317 19.11 -13.30 32.68
CA SER A 317 18.32 -12.24 33.32
C SER A 317 16.81 -12.52 33.32
N LEU A 318 16.33 -13.31 32.35
CA LEU A 318 14.94 -13.77 32.28
C LEU A 318 14.59 -14.75 33.38
N ILE A 319 15.55 -15.62 33.82
CA ILE A 319 15.37 -16.47 35.01
C ILE A 319 15.04 -15.62 36.24
N GLY A 320 15.77 -14.53 36.41
CA GLY A 320 15.50 -13.57 37.47
C GLY A 320 14.16 -12.84 37.31
N GLU A 321 13.74 -12.58 36.06
CA GLU A 321 12.45 -11.96 35.77
C GLU A 321 11.28 -12.91 36.06
N GLU A 322 11.36 -14.18 35.67
CA GLU A 322 10.41 -15.26 36.04
C GLU A 322 10.19 -15.30 37.55
N TYR A 323 11.30 -15.34 38.32
CA TYR A 323 11.25 -15.36 39.77
C TYR A 323 10.62 -14.10 40.37
N ARG A 324 11.05 -12.90 39.93
CA ARG A 324 10.52 -11.64 40.45
C ARG A 324 9.04 -11.45 40.16
N ARG A 325 8.54 -11.95 39.01
CA ARG A 325 7.12 -11.98 38.67
C ARG A 325 6.33 -13.06 39.43
N GLY A 326 6.98 -13.81 40.33
CA GLY A 326 6.34 -14.74 41.29
C GLY A 326 6.14 -16.16 40.75
N HIS A 327 6.69 -16.49 39.62
CA HIS A 327 6.68 -17.86 39.07
C HIS A 327 7.64 -18.79 39.86
N ALA A 328 7.49 -20.11 39.70
CA ALA A 328 8.47 -21.07 40.16
C ALA A 328 9.57 -21.25 39.09
N VAL A 329 10.81 -21.19 39.52
CA VAL A 329 11.96 -21.49 38.68
C VAL A 329 12.57 -22.80 39.12
N ALA A 330 12.79 -23.68 38.16
CA ALA A 330 13.22 -25.07 38.39
C ALA A 330 14.35 -25.46 37.43
N VAL A 331 15.03 -26.55 37.72
CA VAL A 331 16.18 -27.02 36.92
C VAL A 331 15.75 -28.01 35.84
N HIS A 332 16.16 -27.75 34.56
CA HIS A 332 16.03 -28.69 33.45
C HIS A 332 17.39 -29.10 32.84
N THR A 333 18.46 -29.12 33.67
CA THR A 333 19.86 -29.27 33.31
C THR A 333 20.41 -28.02 32.56
N GLU A 334 21.74 -27.86 32.49
CA GLU A 334 22.36 -26.73 31.81
C GLU A 334 22.39 -26.98 30.31
N THR A 335 22.91 -28.11 29.88
CA THR A 335 23.19 -28.35 28.45
C THR A 335 22.02 -28.95 27.69
N HIS A 336 21.12 -29.66 28.37
CA HIS A 336 20.08 -30.48 27.77
C HIS A 336 20.64 -31.45 26.69
N ASN A 337 21.89 -31.85 26.80
CA ASN A 337 22.54 -32.76 25.86
C ASN A 337 22.54 -34.17 26.39
N TYR A 338 21.69 -35.05 25.89
CA TYR A 338 21.47 -36.41 26.35
C TYR A 338 22.74 -37.23 26.42
N SER A 339 23.66 -37.14 25.45
CA SER A 339 24.93 -37.88 25.45
C SER A 339 25.88 -37.43 26.54
N GLN A 340 25.75 -36.19 27.03
CA GLN A 340 26.54 -35.65 28.12
C GLN A 340 25.89 -35.92 29.46
N ILE A 341 24.63 -35.54 29.63
CA ILE A 341 23.94 -35.61 30.93
C ILE A 341 23.64 -37.04 31.35
N TYR A 342 23.39 -37.97 30.43
CA TYR A 342 23.09 -39.35 30.72
C TYR A 342 24.30 -40.30 30.57
N ALA A 343 25.51 -39.77 30.38
CA ALA A 343 26.74 -40.57 30.33
C ALA A 343 27.06 -41.26 31.67
N SER A 344 26.73 -40.59 32.78
CA SER A 344 26.82 -41.14 34.15
C SER A 344 25.99 -40.29 35.12
N THR A 345 25.70 -40.79 36.30
CA THR A 345 25.04 -40.01 37.36
C THR A 345 25.86 -38.78 37.76
N ASP A 346 27.19 -38.91 37.83
CA ASP A 346 28.06 -37.75 38.14
C ASP A 346 28.01 -36.69 37.07
N ALA A 347 27.98 -37.06 35.79
CA ALA A 347 27.82 -36.13 34.69
C ALA A 347 26.48 -35.40 34.77
N TYR A 348 25.39 -36.11 35.10
CA TYR A 348 24.08 -35.50 35.27
C TYR A 348 24.07 -34.45 36.39
N TRP A 349 24.58 -34.82 37.58
CA TRP A 349 24.58 -33.92 38.72
C TRP A 349 25.54 -32.74 38.55
N ALA A 350 26.64 -32.94 37.84
CA ALA A 350 27.53 -31.82 37.50
C ALA A 350 26.81 -30.78 36.59
N ASP A 351 26.05 -31.27 35.60
CA ASP A 351 25.27 -30.40 34.68
C ASP A 351 24.11 -29.73 35.42
N PHE A 352 23.35 -30.47 36.21
CA PHE A 352 22.32 -29.97 37.09
C PHE A 352 22.82 -28.85 38.00
N ASN A 353 23.97 -29.08 38.67
CA ASN A 353 24.52 -28.11 39.62
C ASN A 353 24.96 -26.82 38.94
N ARG A 354 25.46 -26.88 37.71
CA ARG A 354 25.78 -25.66 36.94
C ARG A 354 24.52 -24.84 36.66
N GLN A 355 23.45 -25.47 36.22
CA GLN A 355 22.18 -24.77 36.00
C GLN A 355 21.62 -24.19 37.30
N ASN A 356 21.66 -24.98 38.37
CA ASN A 356 21.16 -24.52 39.67
C ASN A 356 21.98 -23.33 40.24
N ALA A 357 23.29 -23.29 39.96
CA ALA A 357 24.13 -22.16 40.31
C ALA A 357 23.75 -20.90 39.50
N ARG A 358 23.37 -21.05 38.21
CA ARG A 358 22.84 -19.91 37.38
C ARG A 358 21.53 -19.38 37.96
N ILE A 359 20.62 -20.27 38.36
CA ILE A 359 19.36 -19.88 39.05
C ILE A 359 19.68 -19.13 40.33
N PHE A 360 20.59 -19.62 41.15
CA PHE A 360 20.99 -18.94 42.39
C PHE A 360 21.55 -17.53 42.13
N GLN A 361 22.35 -17.36 41.10
CA GLN A 361 22.89 -16.02 40.75
C GLN A 361 21.78 -15.01 40.40
N GLN A 362 20.66 -15.47 39.82
CA GLN A 362 19.56 -14.62 39.41
C GLN A 362 18.48 -14.42 40.47
N THR A 363 18.31 -15.40 41.38
CA THR A 363 17.18 -15.42 42.33
C THR A 363 17.63 -15.33 43.80
N GLY A 364 18.90 -15.54 44.09
CA GLY A 364 19.42 -15.64 45.45
C GLY A 364 19.09 -16.97 46.18
N SER A 365 18.49 -17.95 45.50
CA SER A 365 18.07 -19.22 46.07
C SER A 365 18.35 -20.37 45.09
N TYR A 366 18.79 -21.53 45.63
CA TYR A 366 18.84 -22.75 44.84
C TYR A 366 17.45 -23.30 44.62
N ALA A 367 17.18 -23.79 43.40
CA ALA A 367 15.93 -24.48 43.12
C ALA A 367 15.93 -25.89 43.70
N SER A 368 14.82 -26.27 44.32
CA SER A 368 14.56 -27.64 44.80
C SER A 368 13.66 -28.45 43.86
N LEU A 369 13.09 -27.80 42.85
CA LEU A 369 12.25 -28.41 41.80
C LEU A 369 13.08 -28.71 40.57
N MET A 370 12.77 -29.82 39.92
CA MET A 370 13.48 -30.24 38.70
C MET A 370 12.59 -31.04 37.76
N ARG A 371 12.95 -31.10 36.49
CA ARG A 371 12.42 -32.04 35.49
C ARG A 371 13.58 -32.69 34.74
N PHE A 372 13.52 -33.98 34.55
CA PHE A 372 14.50 -34.69 33.75
C PHE A 372 14.26 -34.42 32.26
N PRO A 373 15.29 -34.09 31.44
CA PRO A 373 15.17 -34.06 30.00
C PRO A 373 14.54 -35.31 29.41
N GLY A 374 13.38 -35.16 28.74
CA GLY A 374 12.58 -36.29 28.24
C GLY A 374 11.72 -37.00 29.28
N GLY A 375 11.69 -36.51 30.53
CA GLY A 375 10.94 -37.11 31.66
C GLY A 375 11.62 -38.30 32.31
N SER A 376 11.10 -38.73 33.47
CA SER A 376 11.64 -39.87 34.22
C SER A 376 11.44 -41.21 33.49
N SER A 377 10.49 -41.29 32.55
CA SER A 377 10.23 -42.48 31.72
C SER A 377 11.08 -42.56 30.44
N ASN A 378 11.99 -41.62 30.24
CA ASN A 378 12.75 -41.56 29.00
C ASN A 378 13.64 -42.83 28.83
N THR A 379 13.56 -43.44 27.66
CA THR A 379 14.32 -44.62 27.28
C THR A 379 15.60 -44.30 26.51
N VAL A 380 15.75 -43.08 26.02
CA VAL A 380 16.92 -42.63 25.25
C VAL A 380 18.18 -42.64 26.14
N SER A 381 18.02 -42.36 27.43
CA SER A 381 19.09 -42.41 28.43
C SER A 381 19.77 -43.77 28.55
N ALA A 382 19.03 -44.85 28.25
CA ALA A 382 19.58 -46.22 28.25
C ALA A 382 20.67 -46.45 27.19
N ASN A 383 20.66 -45.65 26.11
CA ASN A 383 21.69 -45.70 25.06
C ASN A 383 23.06 -45.21 25.57
N TYR A 384 23.09 -44.47 26.68
CA TYR A 384 24.29 -43.90 27.26
C TYR A 384 24.67 -44.62 28.57
N CYS A 385 23.69 -44.89 29.45
CA CYS A 385 23.90 -45.57 30.69
C CYS A 385 22.63 -46.34 31.10
N SER A 386 22.69 -47.68 31.07
CA SER A 386 21.56 -48.53 31.45
C SER A 386 21.26 -48.40 32.96
N GLY A 387 19.97 -48.28 33.32
CA GLY A 387 19.50 -48.12 34.69
C GLY A 387 19.70 -46.71 35.27
N ILE A 388 20.14 -45.75 34.50
CA ILE A 388 20.48 -44.41 35.01
C ILE A 388 19.27 -43.69 35.57
N MET A 389 18.10 -43.79 34.94
CA MET A 389 16.91 -43.07 35.41
C MET A 389 16.44 -43.58 36.77
N SER A 390 16.46 -44.88 36.97
CA SER A 390 16.18 -45.50 38.29
C SER A 390 17.11 -44.99 39.38
N THR A 391 18.39 -44.82 39.06
CA THR A 391 19.39 -44.31 40.01
C THR A 391 19.19 -42.80 40.25
N LEU A 392 19.00 -41.99 39.19
CA LEU A 392 18.83 -40.54 39.30
C LEU A 392 17.58 -40.14 40.07
N THR A 393 16.45 -40.83 39.88
CA THR A 393 15.23 -40.58 40.63
C THR A 393 15.36 -40.86 42.12
N GLN A 394 16.07 -41.95 42.51
CA GLN A 394 16.41 -42.24 43.88
C GLN A 394 17.34 -41.18 44.49
N GLN A 395 18.38 -40.78 43.71
CA GLN A 395 19.33 -39.77 44.17
C GLN A 395 18.67 -38.38 44.29
N ALA A 396 17.74 -38.00 43.39
CA ALA A 396 16.99 -36.78 43.50
C ALA A 396 16.21 -36.70 44.84
N SER A 397 15.46 -37.77 45.16
CA SER A 397 14.75 -37.87 46.43
C SER A 397 15.70 -37.82 47.63
N ALA A 398 16.84 -38.54 47.59
CA ALA A 398 17.84 -38.52 48.65
C ALA A 398 18.49 -37.14 48.86
N LYS A 399 18.53 -36.30 47.81
CA LYS A 399 19.03 -34.93 47.86
C LYS A 399 17.97 -33.91 48.27
N GLY A 400 16.73 -34.34 48.57
CA GLY A 400 15.63 -33.46 48.90
C GLY A 400 15.09 -32.64 47.69
N LEU A 401 15.37 -33.14 46.49
CA LEU A 401 14.86 -32.53 45.25
C LEU A 401 13.53 -33.17 44.85
N HIS A 402 12.63 -32.37 44.32
CA HIS A 402 11.33 -32.78 43.84
C HIS A 402 11.32 -32.73 42.31
N TYR A 403 11.27 -33.94 41.68
CA TYR A 403 11.14 -33.99 40.23
C TYR A 403 9.68 -34.10 39.81
N PHE A 404 9.37 -33.51 38.65
CA PHE A 404 8.02 -33.48 38.07
C PHE A 404 8.06 -33.94 36.63
N ASP A 405 7.21 -34.88 36.29
CA ASP A 405 6.84 -35.16 34.90
C ASP A 405 5.57 -34.38 34.57
N TRP A 406 4.76 -34.87 33.68
CA TRP A 406 3.49 -34.27 33.27
C TRP A 406 2.41 -35.34 33.05
N ASN A 407 1.14 -34.95 33.11
CA ASN A 407 0.04 -35.82 32.75
C ASN A 407 -0.83 -35.22 31.62
N VAL A 408 -0.48 -34.01 31.14
CA VAL A 408 -1.03 -33.34 29.95
C VAL A 408 0.13 -32.86 29.09
N SER A 409 0.14 -33.21 27.82
CA SER A 409 1.15 -32.74 26.86
C SER A 409 0.51 -31.81 25.83
N SER A 410 1.14 -30.69 25.57
CA SER A 410 0.78 -29.76 24.45
C SER A 410 1.03 -30.39 23.08
N GLY A 411 1.99 -31.34 22.98
CA GLY A 411 2.45 -31.91 21.72
C GLY A 411 3.46 -31.04 20.97
N ASP A 412 3.86 -29.89 21.49
CA ASP A 412 4.69 -28.87 20.83
C ASP A 412 6.16 -29.30 20.62
N ALA A 413 6.62 -30.36 21.32
CA ALA A 413 7.89 -31.00 21.04
C ALA A 413 7.82 -32.00 19.86
N GLY A 414 6.63 -32.26 19.33
CA GLY A 414 6.37 -33.21 18.24
C GLY A 414 6.23 -32.55 16.86
N ASN A 415 5.29 -33.09 16.08
CA ASN A 415 5.07 -32.67 14.68
C ASN A 415 3.90 -31.69 14.55
N ILE A 416 3.63 -30.86 15.57
CA ILE A 416 2.62 -29.80 15.49
C ILE A 416 3.32 -28.44 15.45
N ASP A 417 2.68 -27.49 14.81
CA ASP A 417 3.22 -26.14 14.58
C ASP A 417 2.15 -25.03 14.69
N SER A 418 0.98 -25.34 15.25
CA SER A 418 -0.13 -24.40 15.35
C SER A 418 -0.61 -24.24 16.80
N ALA A 419 -0.95 -23.00 17.14
CA ALA A 419 -1.54 -22.65 18.44
C ALA A 419 -2.88 -23.37 18.68
N ASP A 420 -3.66 -23.64 17.63
CA ASP A 420 -4.93 -24.35 17.74
C ASP A 420 -4.71 -25.80 18.19
N GLN A 421 -3.75 -26.50 17.61
CA GLN A 421 -3.42 -27.88 18.00
C GLN A 421 -2.88 -27.94 19.43
N VAL A 422 -2.06 -26.98 19.84
CA VAL A 422 -1.59 -26.84 21.24
C VAL A 422 -2.77 -26.65 22.17
N PHE A 423 -3.67 -25.72 21.86
CA PHE A 423 -4.87 -25.45 22.64
C PHE A 423 -5.75 -26.70 22.79
N ASP A 424 -6.06 -27.37 21.68
CA ASP A 424 -6.90 -28.57 21.68
C ASP A 424 -6.26 -29.71 22.49
N ASN A 425 -4.97 -29.94 22.34
CA ASN A 425 -4.24 -30.99 23.09
C ASN A 425 -4.30 -30.72 24.59
N ILE A 426 -4.05 -29.48 25.00
CA ILE A 426 -4.02 -29.10 26.41
C ILE A 426 -5.44 -29.19 27.01
N THR A 427 -6.45 -28.59 26.40
CA THR A 427 -7.80 -28.53 26.95
C THR A 427 -8.47 -29.91 27.02
N ASN A 428 -8.25 -30.76 26.00
CA ASN A 428 -8.68 -32.15 26.00
C ASN A 428 -7.95 -32.96 27.08
N GLY A 429 -6.63 -32.76 27.22
CA GLY A 429 -5.80 -33.42 28.23
C GLY A 429 -6.26 -33.02 29.63
N ILE A 430 -6.43 -31.74 29.93
CA ILE A 430 -6.93 -31.22 31.22
C ILE A 430 -8.29 -31.84 31.54
N SER A 431 -9.23 -31.81 30.60
CA SER A 431 -10.56 -32.40 30.78
C SER A 431 -10.48 -33.88 31.15
N SER A 432 -9.61 -34.61 30.46
CA SER A 432 -9.42 -36.04 30.69
C SER A 432 -8.81 -36.36 32.07
N VAL A 433 -7.82 -35.61 32.53
CA VAL A 433 -7.19 -35.88 33.84
C VAL A 433 -8.08 -35.40 34.99
N SER A 434 -8.76 -34.27 34.83
CA SER A 434 -9.74 -33.75 35.77
C SER A 434 -10.93 -34.69 35.97
N ALA A 435 -11.43 -35.31 34.90
CA ALA A 435 -12.50 -36.33 34.98
C ALA A 435 -12.08 -37.57 35.77
N ARG A 436 -10.78 -37.83 35.91
CA ARG A 436 -10.20 -38.92 36.72
C ARG A 436 -9.89 -38.48 38.15
N GLY A 437 -10.17 -37.23 38.51
CA GLY A 437 -9.95 -36.69 39.84
C GLY A 437 -8.53 -36.18 40.14
N TYR A 438 -7.73 -35.89 39.08
CA TYR A 438 -6.34 -35.46 39.24
C TYR A 438 -6.14 -34.03 38.78
N PRO A 439 -5.23 -33.27 39.43
CA PRO A 439 -4.69 -32.04 38.92
C PRO A 439 -3.99 -32.24 37.55
N ALA A 440 -3.99 -31.20 36.73
CA ALA A 440 -3.30 -31.19 35.44
C ALA A 440 -1.90 -30.58 35.57
N VAL A 441 -0.85 -31.32 35.25
CA VAL A 441 0.51 -30.80 35.05
C VAL A 441 0.76 -30.77 33.55
N VAL A 442 0.79 -29.57 32.98
CA VAL A 442 0.87 -29.37 31.53
C VAL A 442 2.31 -29.16 31.11
N LEU A 443 2.79 -29.96 30.15
CA LEU A 443 4.08 -29.79 29.49
C LEU A 443 3.91 -28.90 28.27
N GLN A 444 4.63 -27.77 28.25
CA GLN A 444 4.83 -26.88 27.12
C GLN A 444 6.30 -26.45 27.02
N HIS A 445 6.66 -25.78 25.91
CA HIS A 445 8.00 -25.22 25.73
C HIS A 445 7.86 -23.74 25.30
N ASP A 446 8.44 -22.83 26.06
CA ASP A 446 8.47 -21.41 25.71
C ASP A 446 9.39 -21.08 24.52
N THR A 447 10.22 -22.01 24.11
CA THR A 447 11.05 -21.97 22.91
C THR A 447 10.22 -22.02 21.60
N LYS A 448 8.92 -22.33 21.68
CA LYS A 448 8.00 -22.44 20.54
C LYS A 448 6.99 -21.29 20.56
N SER A 449 7.08 -20.38 19.58
CA SER A 449 6.18 -19.22 19.52
C SER A 449 4.70 -19.61 19.46
N PHE A 450 4.36 -20.63 18.64
CA PHE A 450 2.98 -21.11 18.52
C PHE A 450 2.45 -21.76 19.80
N SER A 451 3.35 -22.32 20.66
CA SER A 451 2.97 -22.83 21.98
C SER A 451 2.63 -21.69 22.93
N VAL A 452 3.41 -20.60 22.91
CA VAL A 452 3.14 -19.39 23.69
C VAL A 452 1.86 -18.68 23.20
N ASP A 453 1.59 -18.68 21.88
CA ASP A 453 0.37 -18.10 21.30
C ASP A 453 -0.92 -18.77 21.79
N ALA A 454 -0.86 -20.03 22.24
CA ALA A 454 -2.01 -20.74 22.77
C ALA A 454 -2.32 -20.42 24.24
N VAL A 455 -1.37 -19.83 24.99
CA VAL A 455 -1.44 -19.76 26.46
C VAL A 455 -2.61 -18.92 26.95
N SER A 456 -2.86 -17.75 26.36
CA SER A 456 -4.00 -16.89 26.73
C SER A 456 -5.33 -17.65 26.61
N ARG A 457 -5.55 -18.32 25.48
CA ARG A 457 -6.76 -19.11 25.24
C ARG A 457 -6.92 -20.28 26.20
N VAL A 458 -5.82 -20.95 26.56
CA VAL A 458 -5.83 -22.03 27.56
C VAL A 458 -6.24 -21.50 28.93
N ILE A 459 -5.72 -20.34 29.33
CA ILE A 459 -6.06 -19.70 30.59
C ILE A 459 -7.54 -19.29 30.60
N GLU A 460 -8.01 -18.61 29.59
CA GLU A 460 -9.42 -18.18 29.43
C GLU A 460 -10.37 -19.37 29.51
N TRP A 461 -10.07 -20.41 28.72
CA TRP A 461 -10.86 -21.64 28.74
C TRP A 461 -10.86 -22.28 30.14
N GLY A 462 -9.71 -22.35 30.82
CA GLY A 462 -9.59 -22.92 32.14
C GLY A 462 -10.45 -22.17 33.15
N LEU A 463 -10.34 -20.83 33.20
CA LEU A 463 -11.12 -19.97 34.09
C LEU A 463 -12.60 -20.10 33.81
N ALA A 464 -13.04 -20.06 32.55
CA ALA A 464 -14.43 -20.22 32.15
C ALA A 464 -15.03 -21.60 32.55
N ASN A 465 -14.20 -22.65 32.67
CA ASN A 465 -14.60 -23.98 33.09
C ASN A 465 -14.37 -24.27 34.60
N GLY A 466 -14.10 -23.22 35.39
CA GLY A 466 -13.96 -23.29 36.85
C GLY A 466 -12.65 -23.95 37.29
N TYR A 467 -11.62 -23.94 36.46
CA TYR A 467 -10.27 -24.32 36.87
C TYR A 467 -9.54 -23.15 37.51
N HIS A 468 -8.53 -23.44 38.32
CA HIS A 468 -7.62 -22.45 38.89
C HIS A 468 -6.17 -22.85 38.55
N PHE A 469 -5.33 -21.85 38.44
CA PHE A 469 -3.95 -22.02 38.03
C PHE A 469 -3.01 -21.79 39.20
N GLU A 470 -2.05 -22.74 39.37
CA GLU A 470 -1.03 -22.69 40.40
C GLU A 470 0.35 -22.95 39.83
N LYS A 471 1.40 -22.47 40.51
CA LYS A 471 2.79 -22.90 40.24
C LYS A 471 3.13 -24.12 41.08
N LEU A 472 4.01 -24.97 40.57
CA LEU A 472 4.51 -26.13 41.33
C LEU A 472 5.30 -25.69 42.58
N GLY A 473 5.17 -26.45 43.62
CA GLY A 473 5.92 -26.36 44.86
C GLY A 473 6.28 -27.77 45.37
N SER A 474 7.03 -27.84 46.48
CA SER A 474 7.49 -29.14 47.05
C SER A 474 6.35 -30.07 47.48
N ASN A 475 5.16 -29.54 47.72
CA ASN A 475 3.99 -30.28 48.16
C ASN A 475 2.92 -30.44 47.05
N SER A 476 3.21 -30.00 45.84
CA SER A 476 2.31 -30.14 44.71
C SER A 476 2.17 -31.57 44.23
N PHE A 477 1.02 -31.84 43.57
CA PHE A 477 0.77 -33.12 42.91
C PHE A 477 1.91 -33.49 41.96
N THR A 478 2.48 -34.67 42.12
CA THR A 478 3.56 -35.18 41.32
C THR A 478 3.03 -36.13 40.25
N ALA A 479 3.08 -35.70 38.98
CA ALA A 479 2.69 -36.55 37.86
C ALA A 479 3.87 -37.42 37.40
N HIS A 480 4.34 -38.32 38.28
CA HIS A 480 5.49 -39.21 37.96
C HIS A 480 5.12 -40.24 36.90
N HIS A 481 5.95 -40.36 35.89
CA HIS A 481 5.86 -41.41 34.90
C HIS A 481 6.43 -42.75 35.43
N HIS A 482 6.05 -43.84 34.79
CA HIS A 482 6.70 -45.13 35.04
C HIS A 482 8.13 -45.09 34.52
N ILE A 483 9.08 -45.45 35.41
CA ILE A 483 10.49 -45.43 35.06
C ILE A 483 10.81 -46.68 34.22
N ASN A 484 11.36 -46.46 33.01
CA ASN A 484 11.63 -47.50 32.02
C ASN A 484 13.11 -47.81 31.86
N ASN A 485 14.01 -47.12 32.56
CA ASN A 485 15.46 -47.31 32.49
C ASN A 485 16.12 -47.21 33.88
#